data_df0ee2a9ea0ef87557a2dc539cc77bfb
#
_entry.id   df0ee2a9ea0ef87557a2dc539cc77bfb
#
_cell.length_a   1.000
_cell.length_b   1.000
_cell.length_c   1.000
_cell.angle_alpha   90.00
_cell.angle_beta   90.00
_cell.angle_gamma   90.00
#
_symmetry.space_group_name_H-M   'P 1'
#
loop_
_entity.id
_entity.type
_entity.pdbx_description
1 polymer ?
#
loop_
_entity_poly.entity_id
_entity_poly.type
_entity_poly.pdbx_seq_one_letter_code
_entity_poly.pdbx_strand_id
1 'polypeptide(L)'
;MRTFWDKQPVPQDGCTYESGREIEKERVITHEPVSLPEGFSWCDPPLEEAHKLLHDHYVCDETFRLSYSIETLKWAAGHESRGIREDVSGTLIGYITSVPIKVRVCQDVLDAVQINFLCVHPDYRDRGFAPILISEIKRIANSNGIWQAVYTAVTKIPGSIAKSFYWHRFLNVKKLTKTGFYQTNRLREKYFEIRGNSQFRRMSQKDVPKVTKILKKYFEGFKVAPQIDKEWVKYWILPIHSYVNDETDDFISFYEVPYDRVDGQDTVKQVYNFYTVGDVYNDAFILARNQGYDVFNTLDIGQKGEDLEKLKFLKGTGHVYYYLFNWLPSSPFGHEDIQLKLP
;
A
#
# COMPACT_ATOMS: atom_id res chain seq x y z
N MET A 1 -9.41 -11.78 17.52
CA MET A 1 -9.54 -10.84 16.38
C MET A 1 -10.87 -10.96 15.64
N ARG A 2 -11.40 -12.18 15.38
CA ARG A 2 -12.69 -12.38 14.69
C ARG A 2 -13.85 -11.63 15.39
N THR A 3 -13.99 -11.78 16.70
CA THR A 3 -15.03 -11.08 17.51
C THR A 3 -14.95 -9.55 17.48
N PHE A 4 -13.80 -8.97 17.17
CA PHE A 4 -13.65 -7.52 16.97
C PHE A 4 -14.30 -7.09 15.65
N TRP A 5 -14.00 -7.80 14.55
CA TRP A 5 -14.50 -7.47 13.23
C TRP A 5 -15.99 -7.71 13.06
N ASP A 6 -16.57 -8.67 13.81
CA ASP A 6 -18.02 -8.93 13.79
C ASP A 6 -18.86 -7.71 14.28
N LYS A 7 -18.21 -6.78 14.99
CA LYS A 7 -18.82 -5.55 15.52
C LYS A 7 -18.44 -4.30 14.73
N GLN A 8 -17.63 -4.42 13.67
CA GLN A 8 -17.21 -3.27 12.88
C GLN A 8 -18.16 -3.08 11.69
N PRO A 9 -18.33 -1.83 11.19
CA PRO A 9 -19.15 -1.54 10.00
C PRO A 9 -18.39 -1.92 8.72
N VAL A 10 -18.31 -3.21 8.48
CA VAL A 10 -17.74 -3.80 7.25
C VAL A 10 -18.80 -4.63 6.54
N PRO A 11 -18.76 -4.76 5.19
CA PRO A 11 -19.67 -5.62 4.47
C PRO A 11 -19.67 -7.04 5.07
N GLN A 12 -20.84 -7.58 5.35
CA GLN A 12 -20.99 -8.93 5.90
C GLN A 12 -21.22 -9.94 4.78
N ASP A 13 -20.85 -11.20 5.02
CA ASP A 13 -21.10 -12.29 4.07
C ASP A 13 -22.59 -12.39 3.75
N GLY A 14 -22.95 -12.43 2.45
CA GLY A 14 -24.33 -12.49 2.00
C GLY A 14 -25.08 -11.17 1.95
N CYS A 15 -24.39 -10.02 2.12
CA CYS A 15 -25.01 -8.71 1.93
C CYS A 15 -25.48 -8.53 0.47
N THR A 16 -26.64 -7.88 0.31
CA THR A 16 -27.17 -7.50 -1.02
C THR A 16 -26.58 -6.17 -1.46
N TYR A 17 -26.17 -6.09 -2.72
CA TYR A 17 -25.65 -4.89 -3.36
C TYR A 17 -26.78 -4.22 -4.15
N GLU A 18 -27.29 -3.09 -3.67
CA GLU A 18 -28.41 -2.36 -4.32
C GLU A 18 -27.99 -0.93 -4.69
N SER A 19 -27.45 -0.20 -3.72
CA SER A 19 -26.95 1.16 -3.88
C SER A 19 -25.77 1.37 -2.93
N GLY A 20 -24.79 2.21 -3.33
CA GLY A 20 -23.72 2.60 -2.44
C GLY A 20 -24.26 3.30 -1.20
N ARG A 21 -23.87 2.87 -0.01
CA ARG A 21 -24.33 3.46 1.25
C ARG A 21 -23.39 3.23 2.42
N GLU A 22 -23.47 4.13 3.38
CA GLU A 22 -22.87 3.95 4.69
C GLU A 22 -23.53 2.79 5.44
N ILE A 23 -22.72 2.03 6.18
CA ILE A 23 -23.20 0.93 7.04
C ILE A 23 -23.63 1.49 8.40
N GLU A 24 -22.80 2.34 9.01
CA GLU A 24 -23.13 3.12 10.21
C GLU A 24 -23.25 4.61 9.87
N LYS A 25 -24.26 5.27 10.41
CA LYS A 25 -24.41 6.73 10.31
C LYS A 25 -23.45 7.45 11.25
N GLU A 26 -23.16 8.68 10.93
CA GLU A 26 -22.42 9.58 11.82
C GLU A 26 -23.08 9.69 13.19
N ARG A 27 -22.28 9.76 14.22
CA ARG A 27 -22.72 9.89 15.62
C ARG A 27 -21.77 10.81 16.39
N VAL A 28 -22.22 11.22 17.58
CA VAL A 28 -21.36 11.99 18.48
C VAL A 28 -20.15 11.14 18.88
N ILE A 29 -18.97 11.72 18.74
CA ILE A 29 -17.70 11.07 19.04
C ILE A 29 -17.21 11.53 20.42
N THR A 30 -16.70 10.58 21.20
CA THR A 30 -16.02 10.86 22.46
C THR A 30 -14.66 11.50 22.14
N HIS A 31 -14.37 12.62 22.82
CA HIS A 31 -13.07 13.30 22.65
C HIS A 31 -11.93 12.56 23.35
N GLU A 32 -12.24 11.83 24.42
CA GLU A 32 -11.25 11.05 25.16
C GLU A 32 -10.68 9.92 24.31
N PRO A 33 -9.35 9.70 24.37
CA PRO A 33 -8.72 8.54 23.72
C PRO A 33 -9.28 7.22 24.21
N VAL A 34 -9.18 6.19 23.40
CA VAL A 34 -9.55 4.82 23.78
C VAL A 34 -8.72 4.40 24.99
N SER A 35 -9.37 3.81 26.01
CA SER A 35 -8.70 3.37 27.24
C SER A 35 -7.66 2.28 26.93
N LEU A 36 -6.47 2.44 27.50
CA LEU A 36 -5.40 1.45 27.46
C LEU A 36 -5.41 0.58 28.73
N PRO A 37 -4.88 -0.63 28.68
CA PRO A 37 -4.55 -1.38 29.89
C PRO A 37 -3.58 -0.62 30.80
N GLU A 38 -3.58 -0.94 32.10
CA GLU A 38 -2.63 -0.38 33.06
C GLU A 38 -1.17 -0.69 32.62
N GLY A 39 -0.28 0.29 32.80
CA GLY A 39 1.14 0.19 32.41
C GLY A 39 1.42 0.53 30.93
N PHE A 40 0.42 1.11 30.22
CA PHE A 40 0.59 1.56 28.85
C PHE A 40 0.01 2.96 28.63
N SER A 41 0.68 3.75 27.80
CA SER A 41 0.28 5.11 27.45
C SER A 41 0.24 5.33 25.94
N TRP A 42 -0.63 6.26 25.51
CA TRP A 42 -0.64 6.77 24.13
C TRP A 42 0.55 7.69 23.90
N CYS A 43 1.12 7.63 22.71
CA CYS A 43 2.16 8.54 22.27
C CYS A 43 2.05 8.87 20.79
N ASP A 44 2.70 9.97 20.38
CA ASP A 44 3.00 10.34 19.02
C ASP A 44 4.51 10.12 18.81
N PRO A 45 4.91 8.91 18.38
CA PRO A 45 6.33 8.56 18.37
C PRO A 45 7.08 9.34 17.27
N PRO A 46 8.34 9.73 17.53
CA PRO A 46 9.21 10.19 16.46
C PRO A 46 9.28 9.17 15.33
N LEU A 47 9.41 9.65 14.09
CA LEU A 47 9.41 8.77 12.92
C LEU A 47 10.55 7.73 12.96
N GLU A 48 11.70 8.09 13.52
CA GLU A 48 12.86 7.21 13.69
C GLU A 48 12.55 6.02 14.61
N GLU A 49 11.74 6.25 15.64
CA GLU A 49 11.31 5.20 16.55
C GLU A 49 10.25 4.29 15.89
N ALA A 50 9.29 4.88 15.20
CA ALA A 50 8.33 4.14 14.38
C ALA A 50 9.03 3.32 13.30
N HIS A 51 10.02 3.91 12.61
CA HIS A 51 10.86 3.22 11.63
C HIS A 51 11.51 1.97 12.22
N LYS A 52 12.10 2.08 13.41
CA LYS A 52 12.74 0.92 14.07
C LYS A 52 11.72 -0.20 14.34
N LEU A 53 10.56 0.11 14.89
CA LEU A 53 9.50 -0.87 15.15
C LEU A 53 9.04 -1.54 13.85
N LEU A 54 8.83 -0.77 12.79
CA LEU A 54 8.39 -1.27 11.48
C LEU A 54 9.46 -2.12 10.81
N HIS A 55 10.71 -1.67 10.79
CA HIS A 55 11.83 -2.41 10.24
C HIS A 55 12.00 -3.78 10.90
N ASP A 56 11.88 -3.84 12.23
CA ASP A 56 12.13 -5.06 12.98
C ASP A 56 10.94 -6.04 12.95
N HIS A 57 9.68 -5.54 12.81
CA HIS A 57 8.50 -6.34 13.16
C HIS A 57 7.31 -6.23 12.19
N TYR A 58 7.34 -5.35 11.17
CA TYR A 58 6.15 -5.12 10.34
C TYR A 58 5.93 -6.24 9.32
N VAL A 59 6.82 -6.40 8.36
CA VAL A 59 6.77 -7.46 7.35
C VAL A 59 8.12 -8.16 7.30
N CYS A 60 8.22 -9.28 7.96
CA CYS A 60 9.42 -10.11 7.98
C CYS A 60 9.06 -11.59 7.95
N ASP A 61 9.91 -12.37 7.33
CA ASP A 61 9.96 -13.83 7.41
C ASP A 61 11.32 -14.28 8.00
N GLU A 62 11.63 -15.57 7.95
CA GLU A 62 12.87 -16.14 8.49
C GLU A 62 14.12 -15.66 7.73
N THR A 63 13.96 -15.19 6.49
CA THR A 63 15.08 -14.89 5.57
C THR A 63 15.19 -13.40 5.29
N PHE A 64 14.08 -12.72 5.11
CA PHE A 64 14.01 -11.33 4.66
C PHE A 64 13.03 -10.49 5.46
N ARG A 65 13.24 -9.18 5.43
CA ARG A 65 12.32 -8.17 5.96
C ARG A 65 12.19 -6.98 5.01
N LEU A 66 11.00 -6.39 4.91
CA LEU A 66 10.82 -5.12 4.20
C LEU A 66 11.46 -3.98 5.00
N SER A 67 12.29 -3.20 4.31
CA SER A 67 13.06 -2.11 4.89
C SER A 67 12.62 -0.77 4.28
N TYR A 68 11.63 -0.14 4.89
CA TYR A 68 11.21 1.20 4.47
C TYR A 68 12.27 2.23 4.85
N SER A 69 12.64 3.12 3.92
CA SER A 69 13.46 4.27 4.28
C SER A 69 12.64 5.31 5.07
N ILE A 70 13.31 6.19 5.80
CA ILE A 70 12.65 7.31 6.50
C ILE A 70 11.89 8.19 5.49
N GLU A 71 12.44 8.40 4.31
CA GLU A 71 11.81 9.17 3.23
C GLU A 71 10.54 8.49 2.73
N THR A 72 10.58 7.16 2.51
CA THR A 72 9.40 6.39 2.11
C THR A 72 8.34 6.41 3.20
N LEU A 73 8.70 6.30 4.46
CA LEU A 73 7.76 6.42 5.58
C LEU A 73 7.14 7.82 5.67
N LYS A 74 7.93 8.90 5.54
CA LYS A 74 7.40 10.28 5.49
C LYS A 74 6.35 10.46 4.41
N TRP A 75 6.60 9.86 3.25
CA TRP A 75 5.67 9.93 2.13
C TRP A 75 4.40 9.08 2.36
N ALA A 76 4.54 7.85 2.84
CA ALA A 76 3.46 6.87 2.91
C ALA A 76 2.65 6.91 4.22
N ALA A 77 3.26 7.34 5.33
CA ALA A 77 2.61 7.36 6.64
C ALA A 77 1.67 8.56 6.86
N GLY A 78 1.85 9.66 6.10
CA GLY A 78 1.05 10.88 6.28
C GLY A 78 1.39 11.61 7.58
N HIS A 79 0.40 12.35 8.10
CA HIS A 79 0.58 13.23 9.27
C HIS A 79 -0.11 12.70 10.54
N GLU A 80 -1.08 11.80 10.40
CA GLU A 80 -1.81 11.25 11.54
C GLU A 80 -1.27 9.88 11.90
N SER A 81 -0.70 9.78 13.08
CA SER A 81 -0.20 8.52 13.63
C SER A 81 -0.56 8.35 15.09
N ARG A 82 -0.54 7.12 15.57
CA ARG A 82 -0.67 6.81 17.00
C ARG A 82 0.25 5.65 17.37
N GLY A 83 0.90 5.79 18.49
CA GLY A 83 1.70 4.74 19.11
C GLY A 83 1.21 4.39 20.51
N ILE A 84 1.52 3.17 20.93
CA ILE A 84 1.36 2.72 22.31
C ILE A 84 2.75 2.44 22.88
N ARG A 85 3.01 2.96 24.07
CA ARG A 85 4.27 2.81 24.79
C ARG A 85 4.04 2.05 26.08
N GLU A 86 4.93 1.13 26.40
CA GLU A 86 4.98 0.54 27.74
C GLU A 86 5.64 1.51 28.72
N ASP A 87 4.99 1.80 29.85
CA ASP A 87 5.40 2.87 30.75
C ASP A 87 6.72 2.60 31.48
N VAL A 88 7.00 1.32 31.80
CA VAL A 88 8.19 0.94 32.56
C VAL A 88 9.46 0.99 31.70
N SER A 89 9.43 0.34 30.55
CA SER A 89 10.60 0.27 29.64
C SER A 89 10.73 1.48 28.72
N GLY A 90 9.64 2.23 28.54
CA GLY A 90 9.53 3.27 27.52
C GLY A 90 9.47 2.75 26.08
N THR A 91 9.32 1.43 25.88
CA THR A 91 9.36 0.80 24.54
C THR A 91 8.09 1.11 23.74
N LEU A 92 8.23 1.52 22.48
CA LEU A 92 7.14 1.62 21.52
C LEU A 92 6.69 0.20 21.14
N ILE A 93 5.48 -0.19 21.55
CA ILE A 93 4.97 -1.54 21.34
C ILE A 93 3.93 -1.65 20.23
N GLY A 94 3.38 -0.53 19.81
CA GLY A 94 2.36 -0.50 18.78
C GLY A 94 2.38 0.80 17.99
N TYR A 95 2.03 0.72 16.69
CA TYR A 95 2.00 1.88 15.80
C TYR A 95 0.95 1.68 14.71
N ILE A 96 0.29 2.77 14.32
CA ILE A 96 -0.67 2.82 13.21
C ILE A 96 -0.70 4.22 12.62
N THR A 97 -0.97 4.33 11.31
CA THR A 97 -1.10 5.63 10.64
C THR A 97 -2.38 5.72 9.83
N SER A 98 -2.83 6.96 9.58
CA SER A 98 -3.90 7.25 8.65
C SER A 98 -3.58 8.48 7.80
N VAL A 99 -3.97 8.41 6.53
CA VAL A 99 -3.82 9.50 5.56
C VAL A 99 -5.18 9.83 4.97
N PRO A 100 -5.69 11.08 5.09
CA PRO A 100 -6.92 11.49 4.42
C PRO A 100 -6.80 11.37 2.90
N ILE A 101 -7.78 10.75 2.28
CA ILE A 101 -7.86 10.57 0.83
C ILE A 101 -9.31 10.73 0.35
N LYS A 102 -9.47 11.04 -0.93
CA LYS A 102 -10.76 10.93 -1.63
C LYS A 102 -10.73 9.71 -2.53
N VAL A 103 -11.71 8.82 -2.38
CA VAL A 103 -11.82 7.58 -3.15
C VAL A 103 -13.15 7.56 -3.88
N ARG A 104 -13.11 7.34 -5.20
CA ARG A 104 -14.30 7.04 -5.97
C ARG A 104 -14.58 5.53 -5.89
N VAL A 105 -15.81 5.20 -5.50
CA VAL A 105 -16.34 3.83 -5.44
C VAL A 105 -17.61 3.78 -6.29
N CYS A 106 -17.55 3.21 -7.47
CA CYS A 106 -18.57 3.29 -8.50
C CYS A 106 -18.90 4.74 -8.87
N GLN A 107 -20.10 5.21 -8.49
CA GLN A 107 -20.55 6.59 -8.75
C GLN A 107 -20.32 7.53 -7.55
N ASP A 108 -19.97 6.97 -6.39
CA ASP A 108 -19.87 7.71 -5.15
C ASP A 108 -18.42 8.18 -4.95
N VAL A 109 -18.24 9.39 -4.42
CA VAL A 109 -16.94 9.92 -3.98
C VAL A 109 -16.95 10.02 -2.47
N LEU A 110 -16.05 9.28 -1.84
CA LEU A 110 -15.95 9.18 -0.40
C LEU A 110 -14.78 10.01 0.12
N ASP A 111 -15.01 10.80 1.16
CA ASP A 111 -13.96 11.26 2.04
C ASP A 111 -13.59 10.09 2.96
N ALA A 112 -12.35 9.64 2.89
CA ALA A 112 -11.89 8.44 3.58
C ALA A 112 -10.48 8.65 4.16
N VAL A 113 -10.09 7.77 5.06
CA VAL A 113 -8.68 7.62 5.46
C VAL A 113 -8.11 6.33 4.87
N GLN A 114 -6.89 6.40 4.36
CA GLN A 114 -6.06 5.25 4.07
C GLN A 114 -5.35 4.84 5.35
N ILE A 115 -5.53 3.60 5.81
CA ILE A 115 -4.84 3.08 7.00
C ILE A 115 -3.60 2.30 6.57
N ASN A 116 -2.45 2.67 7.14
CA ASN A 116 -1.17 2.04 6.87
C ASN A 116 -0.45 1.69 8.17
N PHE A 117 0.59 0.85 8.08
CA PHE A 117 1.59 0.58 9.11
C PHE A 117 1.05 0.14 10.47
N LEU A 118 -0.07 -0.62 10.50
CA LEU A 118 -0.49 -1.26 11.74
C LEU A 118 0.53 -2.32 12.14
N CYS A 119 1.32 -2.03 13.16
CA CYS A 119 2.35 -2.91 13.69
C CYS A 119 2.22 -3.03 15.21
N VAL A 120 2.34 -4.25 15.72
CA VAL A 120 2.44 -4.53 17.16
C VAL A 120 3.69 -5.38 17.38
N HIS A 121 4.52 -4.97 18.34
CA HIS A 121 5.72 -5.69 18.75
C HIS A 121 5.38 -7.16 19.10
N PRO A 122 6.18 -8.15 18.69
CA PRO A 122 5.85 -9.57 18.84
C PRO A 122 5.44 -9.98 20.27
N ASP A 123 6.16 -9.51 21.27
CA ASP A 123 5.90 -9.86 22.68
C ASP A 123 4.55 -9.35 23.21
N TYR A 124 3.90 -8.45 22.47
CA TYR A 124 2.61 -7.84 22.83
C TYR A 124 1.48 -8.23 21.88
N ARG A 125 1.76 -9.10 20.90
CA ARG A 125 0.72 -9.65 20.03
C ARG A 125 -0.26 -10.51 20.82
N ASP A 126 -1.46 -10.69 20.28
CA ASP A 126 -2.57 -11.46 20.89
C ASP A 126 -3.08 -10.95 22.25
N ARG A 127 -2.61 -9.76 22.70
CA ARG A 127 -3.07 -9.08 23.92
C ARG A 127 -4.11 -7.98 23.65
N GLY A 128 -4.63 -7.87 22.40
CA GLY A 128 -5.70 -6.92 22.07
C GLY A 128 -5.23 -5.52 21.63
N PHE A 129 -3.94 -5.25 21.54
CA PHE A 129 -3.42 -3.92 21.16
C PHE A 129 -3.75 -3.50 19.73
N ALA A 130 -3.79 -4.43 18.74
CA ALA A 130 -4.19 -4.08 17.40
C ALA A 130 -5.64 -3.57 17.30
N PRO A 131 -6.66 -4.23 17.90
CA PRO A 131 -8.01 -3.66 18.06
C PRO A 131 -8.05 -2.27 18.73
N ILE A 132 -7.22 -2.04 19.74
CA ILE A 132 -7.16 -0.75 20.44
C ILE A 132 -6.61 0.34 19.50
N LEU A 133 -5.51 0.07 18.79
CA LEU A 133 -4.93 0.97 17.78
C LEU A 133 -5.93 1.32 16.68
N ILE A 134 -6.64 0.31 16.15
CA ILE A 134 -7.68 0.50 15.13
C ILE A 134 -8.82 1.38 15.67
N SER A 135 -9.25 1.14 16.92
CA SER A 135 -10.32 1.91 17.53
C SER A 135 -9.93 3.36 17.76
N GLU A 136 -8.69 3.63 18.15
CA GLU A 136 -8.21 4.99 18.36
C GLU A 136 -8.04 5.75 17.04
N ILE A 137 -7.44 5.14 16.01
CA ILE A 137 -7.31 5.82 14.72
C ILE A 137 -8.69 6.06 14.05
N LYS A 138 -9.65 5.14 14.26
CA LYS A 138 -11.06 5.34 13.89
C LYS A 138 -11.66 6.55 14.62
N ARG A 139 -11.45 6.65 15.93
CA ARG A 139 -11.93 7.79 16.74
C ARG A 139 -11.38 9.11 16.22
N ILE A 140 -10.07 9.17 15.92
CA ILE A 140 -9.41 10.37 15.38
C ILE A 140 -9.99 10.74 14.02
N ALA A 141 -10.11 9.79 13.09
CA ALA A 141 -10.70 10.03 11.79
C ALA A 141 -12.14 10.56 11.90
N ASN A 142 -12.96 9.92 12.73
CA ASN A 142 -14.35 10.31 12.95
C ASN A 142 -14.45 11.72 13.61
N SER A 143 -13.53 12.08 14.51
CA SER A 143 -13.47 13.43 15.10
C SER A 143 -13.15 14.51 14.07
N ASN A 144 -12.51 14.14 12.96
CA ASN A 144 -12.24 14.99 11.81
C ASN A 144 -13.35 14.92 10.73
N GLY A 145 -14.50 14.29 11.05
CA GLY A 145 -15.64 14.14 10.13
C GLY A 145 -15.46 13.07 9.06
N ILE A 146 -14.44 12.21 9.16
CA ILE A 146 -14.19 11.15 8.18
C ILE A 146 -14.61 9.80 8.77
N TRP A 147 -15.58 9.15 8.13
CA TRP A 147 -16.21 7.93 8.63
C TRP A 147 -15.86 6.69 7.82
N GLN A 148 -15.28 6.84 6.63
CA GLN A 148 -14.87 5.77 5.75
C GLN A 148 -13.37 5.57 5.82
N ALA A 149 -12.94 4.31 5.61
CA ALA A 149 -11.52 4.00 5.46
C ALA A 149 -11.28 2.96 4.36
N VAL A 150 -10.08 2.98 3.81
CA VAL A 150 -9.55 1.95 2.90
C VAL A 150 -8.26 1.39 3.49
N TYR A 151 -8.10 0.08 3.38
CA TYR A 151 -6.90 -0.60 3.85
C TYR A 151 -6.72 -1.94 3.16
N THR A 152 -5.53 -2.51 3.33
CA THR A 152 -5.21 -3.87 2.90
C THR A 152 -4.78 -4.72 4.09
N ALA A 153 -4.96 -6.03 3.98
CA ALA A 153 -4.44 -6.98 4.95
C ALA A 153 -3.99 -8.27 4.25
N VAL A 154 -2.93 -8.89 4.76
CA VAL A 154 -2.45 -10.19 4.27
C VAL A 154 -3.40 -11.31 4.69
N THR A 155 -3.88 -11.26 5.94
CA THR A 155 -4.85 -12.22 6.45
C THR A 155 -6.26 -11.78 6.08
N LYS A 156 -7.08 -12.73 5.58
CA LYS A 156 -8.48 -12.45 5.28
C LYS A 156 -9.28 -12.21 6.56
N ILE A 157 -9.86 -11.03 6.66
CA ILE A 157 -10.83 -10.62 7.69
C ILE A 157 -12.20 -10.39 7.02
N PRO A 158 -13.31 -10.22 7.77
CA PRO A 158 -14.63 -9.95 7.19
C PRO A 158 -14.66 -8.70 6.30
N GLY A 159 -15.47 -8.70 5.26
CA GLY A 159 -15.72 -7.54 4.40
C GLY A 159 -14.69 -7.28 3.31
N SER A 160 -13.87 -8.27 2.93
CA SER A 160 -12.94 -8.09 1.81
C SER A 160 -13.68 -7.89 0.49
N ILE A 161 -13.31 -6.84 -0.24
CA ILE A 161 -13.91 -6.50 -1.54
C ILE A 161 -13.15 -7.10 -2.73
N ALA A 162 -11.87 -7.39 -2.57
CA ALA A 162 -11.04 -8.07 -3.56
C ALA A 162 -9.82 -8.72 -2.93
N LYS A 163 -9.20 -9.65 -3.67
CA LYS A 163 -7.89 -10.24 -3.38
C LYS A 163 -6.97 -9.97 -4.55
N SER A 164 -5.74 -9.52 -4.27
CA SER A 164 -4.72 -9.23 -5.27
C SER A 164 -3.40 -9.92 -4.90
N PHE A 165 -2.67 -10.39 -5.90
CA PHE A 165 -1.39 -11.07 -5.73
C PHE A 165 -0.24 -10.15 -6.14
N TYR A 166 0.91 -10.33 -5.49
CA TYR A 166 2.16 -9.73 -5.93
C TYR A 166 2.75 -10.50 -7.10
N TRP A 167 3.28 -9.75 -8.06
CA TRP A 167 3.99 -10.24 -9.23
C TRP A 167 5.37 -9.60 -9.29
N HIS A 168 6.38 -10.38 -9.70
CA HIS A 168 7.78 -10.00 -9.64
C HIS A 168 8.41 -10.08 -11.03
N ARG A 169 8.96 -8.98 -11.51
CA ARG A 169 9.78 -8.93 -12.72
C ARG A 169 11.24 -8.80 -12.33
N PHE A 170 12.03 -9.84 -12.59
CA PHE A 170 13.44 -9.84 -12.23
C PHE A 170 14.26 -8.98 -13.19
N LEU A 171 15.08 -8.10 -12.64
CA LEU A 171 15.98 -7.20 -13.35
C LEU A 171 17.43 -7.64 -13.22
N ASN A 172 17.80 -8.33 -12.11
CA ASN A 172 19.14 -8.81 -11.80
C ASN A 172 19.11 -10.24 -11.28
N VAL A 173 18.92 -11.20 -12.19
CA VAL A 173 18.75 -12.62 -11.85
C VAL A 173 19.96 -13.18 -11.09
N LYS A 174 21.20 -12.77 -11.45
CA LYS A 174 22.42 -13.23 -10.79
C LYS A 174 22.42 -12.90 -9.30
N LYS A 175 22.10 -11.67 -8.94
CA LYS A 175 22.04 -11.24 -7.55
C LYS A 175 20.91 -11.96 -6.81
N LEU A 176 19.72 -12.07 -7.41
CA LEU A 176 18.56 -12.72 -6.81
C LEU A 176 18.83 -14.21 -6.50
N THR A 177 19.57 -14.89 -7.38
CA THR A 177 20.00 -16.28 -7.13
C THR A 177 21.05 -16.34 -6.01
N LYS A 178 22.03 -15.43 -6.02
CA LYS A 178 23.08 -15.36 -4.99
C LYS A 178 22.51 -15.11 -3.59
N THR A 179 21.53 -14.22 -3.49
CA THR A 179 20.90 -13.85 -2.20
C THR A 179 19.88 -14.88 -1.68
N GLY A 180 19.56 -15.89 -2.49
CA GLY A 180 18.52 -16.89 -2.16
C GLY A 180 17.09 -16.37 -2.31
N PHE A 181 16.90 -15.14 -2.82
CA PHE A 181 15.57 -14.62 -3.13
C PHE A 181 14.85 -15.42 -4.21
N TYR A 182 15.61 -15.97 -5.15
CA TYR A 182 15.11 -16.79 -6.23
C TYR A 182 15.86 -18.12 -6.29
N GLN A 183 15.14 -19.20 -6.08
CA GLN A 183 15.68 -20.56 -6.13
C GLN A 183 15.05 -21.33 -7.28
N THR A 184 15.66 -21.30 -8.47
CA THR A 184 15.24 -22.23 -9.52
C THR A 184 16.30 -22.40 -10.60
N ASN A 185 16.36 -23.62 -11.08
CA ASN A 185 17.15 -24.02 -12.26
C ASN A 185 16.34 -23.92 -13.57
N ARG A 186 15.08 -23.43 -13.51
CA ARG A 186 14.13 -23.51 -14.65
C ARG A 186 14.18 -22.32 -15.60
N LEU A 187 14.39 -21.10 -15.09
CA LEU A 187 14.39 -19.90 -15.93
C LEU A 187 15.79 -19.30 -15.97
N ARG A 188 16.36 -19.23 -17.15
CA ARG A 188 17.68 -18.64 -17.39
C ARG A 188 17.62 -17.12 -17.42
N GLU A 189 18.72 -16.45 -17.11
CA GLU A 189 18.89 -15.00 -17.18
C GLU A 189 18.35 -14.39 -18.50
N LYS A 190 18.61 -15.07 -19.63
CA LYS A 190 18.13 -14.68 -20.95
C LYS A 190 16.60 -14.53 -21.04
N TYR A 191 15.83 -15.25 -20.23
CA TYR A 191 14.38 -15.12 -20.20
C TYR A 191 13.95 -13.73 -19.74
N PHE A 192 14.70 -13.14 -18.81
CA PHE A 192 14.41 -11.83 -18.23
C PHE A 192 15.17 -10.68 -18.90
N GLU A 193 15.83 -10.92 -20.04
CA GLU A 193 16.59 -9.90 -20.75
C GLU A 193 15.69 -8.70 -21.09
N ILE A 194 16.18 -7.51 -20.78
CA ILE A 194 15.54 -6.22 -21.06
C ILE A 194 16.39 -5.52 -22.09
N ARG A 195 15.77 -5.12 -23.23
CA ARG A 195 16.46 -4.49 -24.36
C ARG A 195 15.93 -3.08 -24.60
N GLY A 196 16.74 -2.27 -25.25
CA GLY A 196 16.41 -0.91 -25.66
C GLY A 196 16.81 0.15 -24.64
N ASN A 197 16.41 1.37 -24.94
CA ASN A 197 16.56 2.55 -24.10
C ASN A 197 15.19 3.17 -23.88
N SER A 198 15.01 3.85 -22.76
CA SER A 198 13.77 4.57 -22.47
C SER A 198 13.84 6.02 -22.99
N GLN A 199 12.74 6.51 -23.53
CA GLN A 199 12.54 7.92 -23.91
C GLN A 199 11.88 8.75 -22.80
N PHE A 200 11.65 8.14 -21.66
CA PHE A 200 11.06 8.81 -20.51
C PHE A 200 12.10 9.65 -19.76
N ARG A 201 11.71 10.86 -19.37
CA ARG A 201 12.48 11.69 -18.44
C ARG A 201 11.82 11.76 -17.06
N ARG A 202 12.61 12.11 -16.06
CA ARG A 202 12.08 12.36 -14.71
C ARG A 202 11.02 13.44 -14.74
N MET A 203 9.89 13.19 -14.05
CA MET A 203 8.84 14.16 -13.83
C MET A 203 9.34 15.34 -13.00
N SER A 204 8.87 16.53 -13.30
CA SER A 204 9.12 17.77 -12.58
C SER A 204 7.82 18.45 -12.16
N GLN A 205 7.91 19.49 -11.35
CA GLN A 205 6.76 20.31 -10.94
C GLN A 205 5.93 20.82 -12.13
N LYS A 206 6.58 21.10 -13.27
CA LYS A 206 5.91 21.60 -14.49
C LYS A 206 4.96 20.58 -15.11
N ASP A 207 5.20 19.30 -14.88
CA ASP A 207 4.46 18.19 -15.45
C ASP A 207 3.18 17.86 -14.66
N VAL A 208 3.03 18.42 -13.44
CA VAL A 208 1.88 18.14 -12.57
C VAL A 208 0.53 18.30 -13.29
N PRO A 209 0.27 19.38 -14.05
CA PRO A 209 -0.99 19.51 -14.77
C PRO A 209 -1.21 18.41 -15.82
N LYS A 210 -0.16 18.06 -16.61
CA LYS A 210 -0.21 16.99 -17.61
C LYS A 210 -0.49 15.64 -16.94
N VAL A 211 0.28 15.28 -15.91
CA VAL A 211 0.12 14.01 -15.19
C VAL A 211 -1.24 13.90 -14.50
N THR A 212 -1.75 15.01 -13.93
CA THR A 212 -3.10 15.04 -13.37
C THR A 212 -4.16 14.68 -14.41
N LYS A 213 -4.05 15.22 -15.63
CA LYS A 213 -4.98 14.90 -16.72
C LYS A 213 -4.87 13.45 -17.17
N ILE A 214 -3.65 12.94 -17.33
CA ILE A 214 -3.38 11.55 -17.72
C ILE A 214 -4.00 10.58 -16.70
N LEU A 215 -3.69 10.76 -15.41
CA LEU A 215 -4.17 9.88 -14.36
C LEU A 215 -5.69 9.98 -14.15
N LYS A 216 -6.31 11.17 -14.26
CA LYS A 216 -7.78 11.31 -14.23
C LYS A 216 -8.42 10.43 -15.29
N LYS A 217 -7.99 10.56 -16.53
CA LYS A 217 -8.52 9.77 -17.65
C LYS A 217 -8.29 8.27 -17.43
N TYR A 218 -7.12 7.88 -16.94
CA TYR A 218 -6.78 6.50 -16.64
C TYR A 218 -7.71 5.90 -15.57
N PHE A 219 -7.96 6.63 -14.49
CA PHE A 219 -8.79 6.15 -13.39
C PHE A 219 -10.29 6.04 -13.74
N GLU A 220 -10.77 6.73 -14.77
CA GLU A 220 -12.17 6.58 -15.25
C GLU A 220 -12.53 5.14 -15.62
N GLY A 221 -11.55 4.34 -16.04
CA GLY A 221 -11.74 2.94 -16.42
C GLY A 221 -12.01 1.97 -15.26
N PHE A 222 -11.95 2.41 -14.00
CA PHE A 222 -12.04 1.53 -12.83
C PHE A 222 -13.23 1.90 -11.93
N LYS A 223 -13.81 0.91 -11.25
CA LYS A 223 -14.91 1.14 -10.30
C LYS A 223 -14.41 1.74 -8.98
N VAL A 224 -13.21 1.36 -8.54
CA VAL A 224 -12.56 1.91 -7.33
C VAL A 224 -11.23 2.53 -7.71
N ALA A 225 -11.08 3.82 -7.48
CA ALA A 225 -9.87 4.57 -7.81
C ALA A 225 -9.74 5.83 -6.92
N PRO A 226 -8.54 6.40 -6.77
CA PRO A 226 -8.41 7.69 -6.08
C PRO A 226 -9.11 8.80 -6.87
N GLN A 227 -9.78 9.70 -6.17
CA GLN A 227 -10.26 10.95 -6.74
C GLN A 227 -9.14 11.97 -6.63
N ILE A 228 -8.53 12.33 -7.75
CA ILE A 228 -7.29 13.10 -7.75
C ILE A 228 -7.46 14.54 -8.24
N ASP A 229 -6.58 15.38 -7.74
CA ASP A 229 -6.33 16.73 -8.20
C ASP A 229 -4.82 17.01 -8.32
N LYS A 230 -4.43 18.26 -8.53
CA LYS A 230 -3.02 18.64 -8.63
C LYS A 230 -2.25 18.46 -7.32
N GLU A 231 -2.91 18.69 -6.18
CA GLU A 231 -2.28 18.55 -4.86
C GLU A 231 -2.04 17.06 -4.55
N TRP A 232 -2.98 16.18 -4.92
CA TRP A 232 -2.79 14.73 -4.83
C TRP A 232 -1.57 14.27 -5.66
N VAL A 233 -1.42 14.77 -6.90
CA VAL A 233 -0.27 14.44 -7.76
C VAL A 233 1.04 14.99 -7.18
N LYS A 234 1.04 16.18 -6.60
CA LYS A 234 2.22 16.73 -5.91
C LYS A 234 2.63 15.90 -4.71
N TYR A 235 1.66 15.42 -3.94
CA TYR A 235 1.91 14.64 -2.73
C TYR A 235 2.32 13.20 -3.04
N TRP A 236 1.52 12.48 -3.85
CA TRP A 236 1.70 11.05 -4.06
C TRP A 236 2.65 10.67 -5.21
N ILE A 237 2.75 11.51 -6.22
CA ILE A 237 3.44 11.17 -7.47
C ILE A 237 4.79 11.88 -7.61
N LEU A 238 4.85 13.16 -7.30
CA LEU A 238 6.06 13.95 -7.54
C LEU A 238 7.27 13.51 -6.69
N PRO A 239 7.13 13.09 -5.42
CA PRO A 239 8.26 12.69 -4.59
C PRO A 239 8.92 11.38 -5.00
N ILE A 240 8.15 10.44 -5.56
CA ILE A 240 8.63 9.09 -5.91
C ILE A 240 9.26 9.04 -7.31
N HIS A 241 9.72 7.89 -7.74
CA HIS A 241 10.24 7.68 -9.09
C HIS A 241 9.14 7.80 -10.14
N SER A 242 8.93 9.00 -10.66
CA SER A 242 7.89 9.32 -11.63
C SER A 242 8.51 9.86 -12.91
N TYR A 243 8.00 9.40 -14.06
CA TYR A 243 8.54 9.67 -15.38
C TYR A 243 7.43 9.98 -16.38
N VAL A 244 7.71 10.89 -17.29
CA VAL A 244 6.82 11.33 -18.37
C VAL A 244 7.53 11.19 -19.72
N ASN A 245 6.75 10.92 -20.75
CA ASN A 245 7.17 11.07 -22.12
C ASN A 245 6.71 12.43 -22.65
N ASP A 246 7.57 13.18 -23.34
CA ASP A 246 7.22 14.50 -23.85
C ASP A 246 6.31 14.46 -25.08
N GLU A 247 6.34 13.34 -25.82
CA GLU A 247 5.62 13.15 -27.09
C GLU A 247 4.27 12.46 -26.90
N THR A 248 4.08 11.72 -25.80
CA THR A 248 2.87 10.92 -25.54
C THR A 248 2.22 11.26 -24.20
N ASP A 249 1.02 10.72 -23.97
CA ASP A 249 0.34 10.77 -22.66
C ASP A 249 0.69 9.54 -21.80
N ASP A 250 1.84 8.91 -22.06
CA ASP A 250 2.32 7.79 -21.26
C ASP A 250 2.96 8.26 -19.95
N PHE A 251 2.82 7.42 -18.91
CA PHE A 251 3.28 7.74 -17.59
C PHE A 251 3.78 6.51 -16.83
N ILE A 252 4.84 6.67 -16.05
CA ILE A 252 5.42 5.63 -15.20
C ILE A 252 5.66 6.19 -13.81
N SER A 253 5.24 5.46 -12.76
CA SER A 253 5.68 5.74 -11.39
C SER A 253 5.88 4.47 -10.57
N PHE A 254 6.91 4.46 -9.73
CA PHE A 254 7.22 3.40 -8.79
C PHE A 254 7.94 3.97 -7.56
N TYR A 255 7.89 3.23 -6.45
CA TYR A 255 8.57 3.60 -5.21
C TYR A 255 9.43 2.45 -4.70
N GLU A 256 10.41 2.78 -3.89
CA GLU A 256 11.39 1.83 -3.35
C GLU A 256 10.95 1.30 -1.99
N VAL A 257 11.03 -0.02 -1.82
CA VAL A 257 11.03 -0.68 -0.51
C VAL A 257 12.02 -1.84 -0.60
N PRO A 258 13.25 -1.69 -0.12
CA PRO A 258 14.25 -2.74 -0.11
C PRO A 258 13.81 -3.95 0.72
N TYR A 259 14.41 -5.09 0.43
CA TYR A 259 14.19 -6.34 1.14
C TYR A 259 15.53 -6.80 1.71
N ASP A 260 15.74 -6.53 2.99
CA ASP A 260 16.97 -6.85 3.68
C ASP A 260 16.97 -8.28 4.16
N ARG A 261 18.10 -8.98 3.99
CA ARG A 261 18.28 -10.29 4.62
C ARG A 261 18.38 -10.12 6.14
N VAL A 262 17.71 -11.01 6.86
CA VAL A 262 17.68 -10.99 8.35
C VAL A 262 19.09 -11.18 8.94
N ASP A 263 19.98 -11.91 8.24
CA ASP A 263 21.38 -12.08 8.62
C ASP A 263 22.29 -10.87 8.30
N GLY A 264 21.75 -9.81 7.70
CA GLY A 264 22.46 -8.58 7.38
C GLY A 264 23.49 -8.69 6.24
N GLN A 265 23.56 -9.82 5.52
CA GLN A 265 24.59 -10.03 4.51
C GLN A 265 24.33 -9.34 3.18
N ASP A 266 23.06 -9.22 2.78
CA ASP A 266 22.70 -8.68 1.46
C ASP A 266 21.32 -7.96 1.53
N THR A 267 21.15 -6.98 0.63
CA THR A 267 19.87 -6.29 0.38
C THR A 267 19.43 -6.53 -1.06
N VAL A 268 18.21 -6.98 -1.26
CA VAL A 268 17.55 -7.01 -2.57
C VAL A 268 16.89 -5.64 -2.79
N LYS A 269 17.42 -4.86 -3.72
CA LYS A 269 16.85 -3.57 -4.09
C LYS A 269 15.63 -3.78 -4.96
N GLN A 270 14.47 -3.43 -4.46
CA GLN A 270 13.23 -3.61 -5.21
C GLN A 270 12.38 -2.35 -5.22
N VAL A 271 11.61 -2.22 -6.30
CA VAL A 271 10.61 -1.17 -6.47
C VAL A 271 9.24 -1.78 -6.65
N TYR A 272 8.24 -1.01 -6.26
CA TYR A 272 6.83 -1.35 -6.42
C TYR A 272 6.18 -0.39 -7.41
N ASN A 273 5.56 -0.93 -8.44
CA ASN A 273 4.77 -0.16 -9.38
C ASN A 273 3.67 0.61 -8.65
N PHE A 274 3.71 1.94 -8.74
CA PHE A 274 2.63 2.76 -8.19
C PHE A 274 1.55 2.95 -9.26
N TYR A 275 1.84 3.67 -10.35
CA TYR A 275 0.93 3.76 -11.50
C TYR A 275 1.73 3.78 -12.80
N THR A 276 1.25 3.02 -13.78
CA THR A 276 1.73 3.03 -15.16
C THR A 276 0.55 3.23 -16.10
N VAL A 277 0.69 4.11 -17.08
CA VAL A 277 -0.32 4.41 -18.11
C VAL A 277 0.33 4.26 -19.48
N GLY A 278 -0.29 3.48 -20.37
CA GLY A 278 0.26 3.14 -21.68
C GLY A 278 0.96 1.77 -21.69
N ASP A 279 1.50 1.38 -22.84
CA ASP A 279 2.31 0.15 -23.01
C ASP A 279 3.79 0.43 -22.69
N VAL A 280 4.08 0.68 -21.41
CA VAL A 280 5.34 1.26 -20.96
C VAL A 280 6.12 0.42 -19.94
N TYR A 281 5.70 -0.82 -19.72
CA TYR A 281 6.37 -1.67 -18.74
C TYR A 281 7.83 -1.96 -19.10
N ASN A 282 8.17 -2.10 -20.41
CA ASN A 282 9.58 -2.27 -20.82
C ASN A 282 10.42 -1.05 -20.43
N ASP A 283 9.89 0.17 -20.62
CA ASP A 283 10.54 1.41 -20.20
C ASP A 283 10.69 1.47 -18.68
N ALA A 284 9.66 1.08 -17.91
CA ALA A 284 9.72 1.01 -16.46
C ALA A 284 10.84 0.06 -15.98
N PHE A 285 11.00 -1.09 -16.63
CA PHE A 285 12.09 -2.03 -16.33
C PHE A 285 13.46 -1.47 -16.66
N ILE A 286 13.61 -0.78 -17.80
CA ILE A 286 14.86 -0.11 -18.19
C ILE A 286 15.22 0.95 -17.17
N LEU A 287 14.28 1.81 -16.78
CA LEU A 287 14.47 2.88 -15.81
C LEU A 287 14.87 2.32 -14.43
N ALA A 288 14.16 1.30 -13.96
CA ALA A 288 14.46 0.67 -12.68
C ALA A 288 15.83 -0.04 -12.69
N ARG A 289 16.14 -0.82 -13.73
CA ARG A 289 17.43 -1.49 -13.89
C ARG A 289 18.60 -0.50 -13.94
N ASN A 290 18.45 0.60 -14.67
CA ASN A 290 19.50 1.62 -14.81
C ASN A 290 19.79 2.34 -13.48
N GLN A 291 18.86 2.32 -12.52
CA GLN A 291 19.05 2.81 -11.15
C GLN A 291 19.56 1.73 -10.19
N GLY A 292 19.83 0.52 -10.69
CA GLY A 292 20.43 -0.58 -9.93
C GLY A 292 19.43 -1.38 -9.08
N TYR A 293 18.14 -1.33 -9.41
CA TYR A 293 17.14 -2.20 -8.78
C TYR A 293 17.23 -3.63 -9.31
N ASP A 294 16.95 -4.59 -8.44
CA ASP A 294 17.06 -6.02 -8.70
C ASP A 294 15.71 -6.64 -9.10
N VAL A 295 14.61 -6.08 -8.59
CA VAL A 295 13.24 -6.55 -8.83
C VAL A 295 12.29 -5.37 -9.03
N PHE A 296 11.38 -5.52 -10.00
CA PHE A 296 10.23 -4.64 -10.20
C PHE A 296 8.96 -5.41 -9.83
N ASN A 297 8.27 -4.98 -8.77
CA ASN A 297 7.08 -5.60 -8.24
C ASN A 297 5.82 -4.88 -8.71
N THR A 298 4.72 -5.61 -8.86
CA THR A 298 3.38 -5.04 -9.03
C THR A 298 2.34 -5.93 -8.37
N LEU A 299 1.21 -5.35 -7.98
CA LEU A 299 -0.01 -6.09 -7.71
C LEU A 299 -0.78 -6.29 -9.01
N ASP A 300 -1.54 -7.39 -9.14
CA ASP A 300 -2.45 -7.59 -10.27
C ASP A 300 -3.75 -6.78 -10.17
N ILE A 301 -3.81 -5.81 -9.27
CA ILE A 301 -4.93 -4.89 -9.14
C ILE A 301 -5.03 -3.99 -10.39
N GLY A 302 -6.23 -3.89 -10.94
CA GLY A 302 -6.49 -3.11 -12.16
C GLY A 302 -5.90 -3.73 -13.45
N GLN A 303 -5.42 -4.97 -13.41
CA GLN A 303 -4.82 -5.63 -14.57
C GLN A 303 -4.99 -7.15 -14.52
N LYS A 304 -4.85 -7.80 -15.69
CA LYS A 304 -4.98 -9.25 -15.81
C LYS A 304 -3.65 -9.94 -15.58
N GLY A 305 -3.67 -11.06 -14.87
CA GLY A 305 -2.48 -11.88 -14.66
C GLY A 305 -1.83 -12.36 -15.97
N GLU A 306 -2.63 -12.69 -16.99
CA GLU A 306 -2.16 -13.10 -18.31
C GLU A 306 -1.30 -12.02 -19.00
N ASP A 307 -1.62 -10.75 -18.81
CA ASP A 307 -0.85 -9.64 -19.39
C ASP A 307 0.47 -9.45 -18.62
N LEU A 308 0.47 -9.68 -17.32
CA LEU A 308 1.70 -9.71 -16.52
C LEU A 308 2.62 -10.87 -16.92
N GLU A 309 2.07 -12.05 -17.21
CA GLU A 309 2.85 -13.20 -17.72
C GLU A 309 3.52 -12.90 -19.05
N LYS A 310 2.82 -12.27 -20.00
CA LYS A 310 3.39 -11.81 -21.28
C LYS A 310 4.57 -10.86 -21.08
N LEU A 311 4.51 -10.02 -20.05
CA LEU A 311 5.59 -9.11 -19.64
C LEU A 311 6.68 -9.81 -18.82
N LYS A 312 6.59 -11.14 -18.65
CA LYS A 312 7.53 -11.98 -17.91
C LYS A 312 7.62 -11.67 -16.41
N PHE A 313 6.52 -11.18 -15.82
CA PHE A 313 6.37 -11.24 -14.39
C PHE A 313 6.13 -12.68 -13.94
N LEU A 314 6.63 -13.00 -12.78
CA LEU A 314 6.34 -14.26 -12.08
C LEU A 314 5.36 -13.98 -10.96
N LYS A 315 4.30 -14.76 -10.89
CA LYS A 315 3.34 -14.68 -9.79
C LYS A 315 3.99 -15.11 -8.49
N GLY A 316 3.94 -14.22 -7.48
CA GLY A 316 4.39 -14.50 -6.14
C GLY A 316 3.37 -15.30 -5.32
N THR A 317 3.79 -15.75 -4.15
CA THR A 317 2.90 -16.34 -3.14
C THR A 317 2.22 -15.29 -2.28
N GLY A 318 2.84 -14.11 -2.17
CA GLY A 318 2.31 -12.96 -1.42
C GLY A 318 1.04 -12.41 -2.04
N HIS A 319 0.10 -12.02 -1.19
CA HIS A 319 -1.16 -11.42 -1.60
C HIS A 319 -1.68 -10.49 -0.52
N VAL A 320 -2.60 -9.61 -0.91
CA VAL A 320 -3.35 -8.74 0.00
C VAL A 320 -4.83 -8.78 -0.33
N TYR A 321 -5.65 -8.61 0.70
CA TYR A 321 -7.08 -8.37 0.58
C TYR A 321 -7.34 -6.88 0.74
N TYR A 322 -8.26 -6.34 -0.08
CA TYR A 322 -8.69 -4.95 -0.05
C TYR A 322 -9.99 -4.81 0.73
N TYR A 323 -10.13 -3.72 1.45
CA TYR A 323 -11.26 -3.45 2.33
C TYR A 323 -11.76 -2.02 2.19
N LEU A 324 -13.09 -1.87 2.27
CA LEU A 324 -13.77 -0.61 2.53
C LEU A 324 -14.39 -0.68 3.93
N PHE A 325 -14.08 0.29 4.77
CA PHE A 325 -14.67 0.41 6.09
C PHE A 325 -15.83 1.40 6.04
N ASN A 326 -16.93 1.07 6.69
CA ASN A 326 -18.16 1.84 6.75
C ASN A 326 -18.75 2.21 5.38
N TRP A 327 -18.55 1.35 4.38
CA TRP A 327 -19.17 1.54 3.07
C TRP A 327 -19.57 0.20 2.44
N LEU A 328 -20.85 0.09 2.08
CA LEU A 328 -21.37 -1.00 1.26
C LEU A 328 -21.45 -0.50 -0.20
N PRO A 329 -20.63 -1.04 -1.12
CA PRO A 329 -20.69 -0.61 -2.51
C PRO A 329 -21.97 -1.05 -3.21
N SER A 330 -22.29 -0.41 -4.34
CA SER A 330 -23.51 -0.74 -5.14
C SER A 330 -23.38 -2.03 -5.96
N SER A 331 -22.18 -2.57 -6.09
CA SER A 331 -21.91 -3.83 -6.79
C SER A 331 -20.67 -4.52 -6.24
N PRO A 332 -20.53 -5.85 -6.38
CA PRO A 332 -19.29 -6.52 -6.07
C PRO A 332 -18.18 -6.12 -7.07
N PHE A 333 -16.93 -6.31 -6.68
CA PHE A 333 -15.75 -6.02 -7.48
C PHE A 333 -14.88 -7.25 -7.67
N GLY A 334 -14.20 -7.32 -8.83
CA GLY A 334 -12.98 -8.08 -8.99
C GLY A 334 -11.73 -7.22 -8.74
N HIS A 335 -10.57 -7.85 -8.64
CA HIS A 335 -9.30 -7.10 -8.52
C HIS A 335 -9.04 -6.21 -9.75
N GLU A 336 -9.57 -6.58 -10.92
CA GLU A 336 -9.47 -5.80 -12.16
C GLU A 336 -10.27 -4.49 -12.13
N ASP A 337 -11.32 -4.42 -11.30
CA ASP A 337 -12.18 -3.23 -11.14
C ASP A 337 -11.54 -2.14 -10.26
N ILE A 338 -10.46 -2.47 -9.57
CA ILE A 338 -9.85 -1.62 -8.55
C ILE A 338 -8.50 -1.10 -9.05
N GLN A 339 -8.28 0.20 -9.00
CA GLN A 339 -6.97 0.83 -9.24
C GLN A 339 -6.64 1.79 -8.09
N LEU A 340 -6.59 1.24 -6.89
CA LEU A 340 -6.24 1.96 -5.68
C LEU A 340 -5.02 1.28 -5.05
N LYS A 341 -3.83 1.86 -5.26
CA LYS A 341 -2.59 1.34 -4.67
C LYS A 341 -2.30 2.05 -3.37
N LEU A 342 -2.09 1.25 -2.34
CA LEU A 342 -1.78 1.69 -0.98
C LEU A 342 -0.31 1.33 -0.71
N PRO A 343 0.60 2.32 -0.59
CA PRO A 343 2.03 2.08 -0.37
C PRO A 343 2.35 1.54 1.03
#